data_cf0afc3479681ea6cb25584b826e4ee2
#
_entry.id   cf0afc3479681ea6cb25584b826e4ee2
#
_cell.length_a   1.000
_cell.length_b   1.000
_cell.length_c   1.000
_cell.angle_alpha   90.00
_cell.angle_beta   90.00
_cell.angle_gamma   90.00
#
_symmetry.space_group_name_H-M   'P 1'
#
loop_
_entity.id
_entity.type
_entity.pdbx_description
1 polymer ?
#
loop_
_entity_poly.entity_id
_entity_poly.type
_entity_poly.pdbx_seq_one_letter_code
_entity_poly.pdbx_strand_id
1 'polypeptide(L)'
;MKRSVSIQLIVLDLFCVGTLLSLGFISAADKGEGYWERQLRLRGKMNLPVEPTLQLRKTSCGEAAITMAYNYAYPETEISEQEVIDFALTEGYYTEKDAPFTTPADMAKIAEHYADSVSTGRVKTAEEGLDLLKKKLTSGDPVMIDSLARLYDPDSGAHFVLVTGLAIDGKNPNKTRIYFNDPLTGTNRWGYWLGIEGVWNAWKNNGDPDGSGWWMMIPSP
;
A
#
# COMPACT_ATOMS: atom_id res chain seq x y z
N MET A 1 -59.86 45.41 44.48
CA MET A 1 -59.36 44.08 44.11
C MET A 1 -58.16 44.23 43.20
N LYS A 2 -56.89 44.11 43.73
CA LYS A 2 -55.66 44.17 42.95
C LYS A 2 -55.19 42.74 42.72
N ARG A 3 -55.13 42.30 41.48
CA ARG A 3 -54.54 41.01 41.10
C ARG A 3 -53.04 41.21 40.88
N SER A 4 -52.28 40.53 41.71
CA SER A 4 -50.84 40.41 41.58
C SER A 4 -50.52 39.39 40.45
N VAL A 5 -49.71 39.79 39.50
CA VAL A 5 -49.18 38.93 38.48
C VAL A 5 -47.77 38.56 38.87
N SER A 6 -47.59 37.29 39.27
CA SER A 6 -46.26 36.71 39.56
C SER A 6 -45.58 36.39 38.22
N ILE A 7 -44.47 37.06 38.00
CA ILE A 7 -43.55 36.76 36.89
C ILE A 7 -42.63 35.65 37.37
N GLN A 8 -42.83 34.42 36.84
CA GLN A 8 -41.82 33.36 37.01
C GLN A 8 -40.66 33.62 36.09
N LEU A 9 -39.51 33.86 36.68
CA LEU A 9 -38.22 33.85 35.94
C LEU A 9 -37.88 32.42 35.63
N ILE A 10 -37.91 32.07 34.31
CA ILE A 10 -37.33 30.84 33.80
C ILE A 10 -35.83 31.10 33.64
N VAL A 11 -35.04 30.51 34.55
CA VAL A 11 -33.60 30.46 34.40
C VAL A 11 -33.30 29.39 33.35
N LEU A 12 -32.94 29.83 32.17
CA LEU A 12 -32.36 28.94 31.14
C LEU A 12 -30.90 28.67 31.53
N ASP A 13 -30.63 27.50 32.07
CA ASP A 13 -29.30 26.97 32.21
C ASP A 13 -28.73 26.73 30.78
N LEU A 14 -27.96 27.68 30.30
CA LEU A 14 -27.09 27.47 29.12
C LEU A 14 -25.94 26.56 29.53
N PHE A 15 -26.10 25.26 29.35
CA PHE A 15 -24.97 24.34 29.31
C PHE A 15 -24.16 24.67 28.04
N CYS A 16 -23.17 25.55 28.19
CA CYS A 16 -22.07 25.68 27.27
C CYS A 16 -21.25 24.38 27.32
N VAL A 17 -21.62 23.42 26.45
CA VAL A 17 -20.73 22.34 26.09
C VAL A 17 -19.57 22.97 25.30
N GLY A 18 -18.55 23.33 26.05
CA GLY A 18 -17.26 23.71 25.49
C GLY A 18 -16.67 22.52 24.77
N THR A 19 -16.98 22.34 23.50
CA THR A 19 -16.13 21.60 22.58
C THR A 19 -14.80 22.35 22.55
N LEU A 20 -13.87 21.92 23.38
CA LEU A 20 -12.45 22.20 23.24
C LEU A 20 -12.05 21.62 21.88
N LEU A 21 -12.22 22.42 20.83
CA LEU A 21 -11.42 22.29 19.61
C LEU A 21 -9.96 22.45 20.08
N SER A 22 -9.31 21.31 20.35
CA SER A 22 -7.86 21.27 20.40
C SER A 22 -7.36 21.66 19.01
N LEU A 23 -7.25 22.95 18.76
CA LEU A 23 -6.40 23.52 17.72
C LEU A 23 -4.99 23.08 18.12
N GLY A 24 -4.61 21.87 17.63
CA GLY A 24 -3.24 21.42 17.73
C GLY A 24 -2.39 22.50 17.08
N PHE A 25 -1.57 23.16 17.87
CA PHE A 25 -0.54 24.05 17.37
C PHE A 25 0.33 23.22 16.42
N ILE A 26 0.12 23.40 15.11
CA ILE A 26 1.02 22.87 14.09
C ILE A 26 2.32 23.62 14.29
N SER A 27 3.30 22.93 14.87
CA SER A 27 4.66 23.44 15.02
C SER A 27 5.20 23.89 13.65
N ALA A 28 6.01 24.92 13.61
CA ALA A 28 6.67 25.38 12.38
C ALA A 28 7.51 24.28 11.69
N ALA A 29 7.89 23.23 12.44
CA ALA A 29 8.55 22.04 11.93
C ALA A 29 7.62 21.11 11.12
N ASP A 30 6.28 21.24 11.27
CA ASP A 30 5.28 20.45 10.54
C ASP A 30 4.92 21.01 9.15
N LYS A 31 5.49 22.19 8.79
CA LYS A 31 5.26 22.77 7.47
C LYS A 31 6.08 22.02 6.42
N GLY A 32 5.45 21.07 5.76
CA GLY A 32 6.03 20.26 4.68
C GLY A 32 6.07 18.75 4.95
N GLU A 33 5.78 18.30 6.19
CA GLU A 33 5.66 16.87 6.48
C GLU A 33 4.32 16.34 5.95
N GLY A 34 4.38 15.27 5.15
CA GLY A 34 3.20 14.59 4.62
C GLY A 34 2.39 13.87 5.72
N TYR A 35 1.10 13.66 5.47
CA TYR A 35 0.22 12.95 6.43
C TYR A 35 0.79 11.59 6.85
N TRP A 36 1.23 10.77 5.89
CA TRP A 36 1.74 9.43 6.14
C TRP A 36 3.10 9.43 6.84
N GLU A 37 3.98 10.37 6.52
CA GLU A 37 5.24 10.58 7.21
C GLU A 37 5.00 10.90 8.69
N ARG A 38 4.04 11.79 8.97
CA ARG A 38 3.62 12.10 10.33
C ARG A 38 3.04 10.90 11.05
N GLN A 39 2.20 10.07 10.39
CA GLN A 39 1.68 8.83 11.01
C GLN A 39 2.84 7.89 11.39
N LEU A 40 3.80 7.69 10.49
CA LEU A 40 4.96 6.85 10.76
C LEU A 40 5.79 7.40 11.91
N ARG A 41 6.09 8.69 11.93
CA ARG A 41 6.88 9.34 12.99
C ARG A 41 6.19 9.25 14.35
N LEU A 42 4.89 9.53 14.43
CA LEU A 42 4.15 9.58 15.70
C LEU A 42 3.76 8.21 16.23
N ARG A 43 3.45 7.26 15.35
CA ARG A 43 2.89 5.95 15.72
C ARG A 43 3.82 4.79 15.45
N GLY A 44 4.96 5.03 14.81
CA GLY A 44 5.88 3.97 14.36
C GLY A 44 5.28 3.05 13.28
N LYS A 45 4.09 3.36 12.77
CA LYS A 45 3.40 2.55 11.75
C LYS A 45 2.52 3.39 10.84
N MET A 46 2.37 2.90 9.62
CA MET A 46 1.40 3.38 8.64
C MET A 46 0.92 2.21 7.76
N ASN A 47 -0.26 2.34 7.19
CA ASN A 47 -0.79 1.43 6.18
C ASN A 47 -1.76 2.22 5.31
N LEU A 48 -1.50 2.27 4.01
CA LEU A 48 -2.35 2.95 3.03
C LEU A 48 -3.69 2.20 2.91
N PRO A 49 -4.81 2.89 2.75
CA PRO A 49 -6.13 2.25 2.66
C PRO A 49 -6.41 1.71 1.24
N VAL A 50 -5.49 0.88 0.75
CA VAL A 50 -5.66 0.19 -0.53
C VAL A 50 -6.53 -1.03 -0.30
N GLU A 51 -7.65 -1.13 -1.02
CA GLU A 51 -8.57 -2.28 -0.91
C GLU A 51 -7.91 -3.55 -1.46
N PRO A 52 -7.79 -4.64 -0.69
CA PRO A 52 -7.20 -5.88 -1.17
C PRO A 52 -8.19 -6.64 -2.06
N THR A 53 -7.70 -7.18 -3.17
CA THR A 53 -8.50 -7.93 -4.14
C THR A 53 -7.94 -9.34 -4.34
N LEU A 54 -8.82 -10.34 -4.39
CA LEU A 54 -8.47 -11.71 -4.78
C LEU A 54 -8.31 -11.77 -6.30
N GLN A 55 -7.17 -12.30 -6.76
CA GLN A 55 -6.89 -12.46 -8.20
C GLN A 55 -7.94 -13.37 -8.89
N LEU A 56 -8.34 -13.01 -10.11
CA LEU A 56 -9.35 -13.73 -10.88
C LEU A 56 -8.83 -15.06 -11.45
N ARG A 57 -7.56 -15.13 -11.79
CA ARG A 57 -6.90 -16.30 -12.38
C ARG A 57 -5.80 -16.80 -11.46
N LYS A 58 -5.43 -18.08 -11.57
CA LYS A 58 -4.36 -18.67 -10.75
C LYS A 58 -3.01 -17.96 -10.90
N THR A 59 -2.81 -17.30 -12.03
CA THR A 59 -1.53 -16.73 -12.47
C THR A 59 -1.57 -15.22 -12.65
N SER A 60 -2.71 -14.55 -12.34
CA SER A 60 -2.91 -13.10 -12.58
C SER A 60 -2.58 -12.22 -11.36
N CYS A 61 -1.63 -12.64 -10.52
CA CYS A 61 -1.26 -11.86 -9.35
C CYS A 61 -0.73 -10.47 -9.70
N GLY A 62 -0.02 -10.35 -10.81
CA GLY A 62 0.50 -9.07 -11.30
C GLY A 62 -0.61 -8.14 -11.76
N GLU A 63 -1.54 -8.64 -12.55
CA GLU A 63 -2.70 -7.91 -13.07
C GLU A 63 -3.60 -7.41 -11.94
N ALA A 64 -3.86 -8.27 -10.93
CA ALA A 64 -4.59 -7.90 -9.72
C ALA A 64 -3.84 -6.81 -8.93
N ALA A 65 -2.51 -6.91 -8.82
CA ALA A 65 -1.72 -5.91 -8.11
C ALA A 65 -1.69 -4.56 -8.84
N ILE A 66 -1.64 -4.55 -10.20
CA ILE A 66 -1.81 -3.32 -11.01
C ILE A 66 -3.18 -2.71 -10.76
N THR A 67 -4.25 -3.53 -10.82
CA THR A 67 -5.63 -3.06 -10.58
C THR A 67 -5.76 -2.37 -9.23
N MET A 68 -5.25 -2.99 -8.15
CA MET A 68 -5.25 -2.39 -6.81
C MET A 68 -4.47 -1.07 -6.76
N ALA A 69 -3.27 -1.03 -7.36
CA ALA A 69 -2.43 0.16 -7.35
C ALA A 69 -3.05 1.29 -8.17
N TYR A 70 -3.59 0.99 -9.34
CA TYR A 70 -4.25 1.97 -10.21
C TYR A 70 -5.52 2.55 -9.55
N ASN A 71 -6.44 1.71 -9.09
CA ASN A 71 -7.69 2.16 -8.48
C ASN A 71 -7.46 2.98 -7.20
N TYR A 72 -6.38 2.71 -6.48
CA TYR A 72 -5.97 3.54 -5.37
C TYR A 72 -5.45 4.91 -5.82
N ALA A 73 -4.66 4.98 -6.88
CA ALA A 73 -4.10 6.22 -7.42
C ALA A 73 -5.15 7.06 -8.18
N TYR A 74 -6.11 6.41 -8.85
CA TYR A 74 -7.10 7.02 -9.74
C TYR A 74 -8.54 6.57 -9.39
N PRO A 75 -9.06 6.92 -8.20
CA PRO A 75 -10.35 6.40 -7.72
C PRO A 75 -11.57 6.84 -8.54
N GLU A 76 -11.42 7.86 -9.40
CA GLU A 76 -12.49 8.34 -10.28
C GLU A 76 -12.58 7.57 -11.61
N THR A 77 -11.58 6.77 -11.93
CA THR A 77 -11.45 6.06 -13.21
C THR A 77 -11.05 4.60 -13.02
N GLU A 78 -11.72 3.92 -12.07
CA GLU A 78 -11.40 2.53 -11.73
C GLU A 78 -11.43 1.60 -12.94
N ILE A 79 -10.49 0.65 -12.95
CA ILE A 79 -10.40 -0.45 -13.91
C ILE A 79 -10.65 -1.79 -13.22
N SER A 80 -11.12 -2.77 -13.96
CA SER A 80 -11.26 -4.14 -13.48
C SER A 80 -10.02 -4.98 -13.78
N GLU A 81 -9.74 -5.99 -12.96
CA GLU A 81 -8.66 -6.95 -13.26
C GLU A 81 -8.89 -7.67 -14.60
N GLN A 82 -10.15 -7.92 -14.97
CA GLN A 82 -10.45 -8.55 -16.25
C GLN A 82 -10.01 -7.68 -17.45
N GLU A 83 -10.19 -6.36 -17.38
CA GLU A 83 -9.70 -5.44 -18.41
C GLU A 83 -8.17 -5.48 -18.50
N VAL A 84 -7.48 -5.52 -17.36
CA VAL A 84 -6.01 -5.63 -17.32
C VAL A 84 -5.54 -6.96 -17.92
N ILE A 85 -6.20 -8.07 -17.59
CA ILE A 85 -5.92 -9.40 -18.15
C ILE A 85 -6.14 -9.40 -19.67
N ASP A 86 -7.27 -8.89 -20.15
CA ASP A 86 -7.62 -8.88 -21.58
C ASP A 86 -6.62 -8.06 -22.39
N PHE A 87 -6.23 -6.91 -21.89
CA PHE A 87 -5.17 -6.11 -22.50
C PHE A 87 -3.84 -6.87 -22.52
N ALA A 88 -3.41 -7.42 -21.39
CA ALA A 88 -2.14 -8.13 -21.27
C ALA A 88 -2.07 -9.39 -22.18
N LEU A 89 -3.18 -10.12 -22.32
CA LEU A 89 -3.30 -11.25 -23.26
C LEU A 89 -3.20 -10.78 -24.73
N THR A 90 -3.86 -9.67 -25.08
CA THR A 90 -3.88 -9.13 -26.44
C THR A 90 -2.49 -8.69 -26.88
N GLU A 91 -1.75 -8.04 -26.00
CA GLU A 91 -0.39 -7.56 -26.25
C GLU A 91 0.68 -8.66 -26.11
N GLY A 92 0.29 -9.85 -25.61
CA GLY A 92 1.22 -10.95 -25.35
C GLY A 92 2.13 -10.75 -24.14
N TYR A 93 1.74 -9.87 -23.22
CA TYR A 93 2.46 -9.60 -21.98
C TYR A 93 2.12 -10.61 -20.87
N TYR A 94 0.97 -11.28 -20.96
CA TYR A 94 0.51 -12.30 -20.03
C TYR A 94 0.26 -13.62 -20.75
N THR A 95 0.54 -14.74 -20.07
CA THR A 95 0.22 -16.08 -20.52
C THR A 95 -0.25 -16.95 -19.34
N GLU A 96 -1.19 -17.85 -19.60
CA GLU A 96 -1.66 -18.82 -18.60
C GLU A 96 -0.96 -20.18 -18.70
N LYS A 97 -0.10 -20.37 -19.71
CA LYS A 97 0.44 -21.70 -20.05
C LYS A 97 1.73 -22.02 -19.32
N ASP A 98 2.69 -21.10 -19.37
CA ASP A 98 4.04 -21.35 -18.91
C ASP A 98 4.55 -20.14 -18.09
N ALA A 99 5.28 -20.41 -17.00
CA ALA A 99 5.96 -19.36 -16.25
C ALA A 99 7.22 -18.88 -17.00
N PRO A 100 7.58 -17.57 -16.89
CA PRO A 100 6.85 -16.56 -16.13
C PRO A 100 5.56 -16.16 -16.85
N PHE A 101 4.46 -16.11 -16.09
CA PHE A 101 3.14 -15.78 -16.64
C PHE A 101 3.08 -14.33 -17.11
N THR A 102 3.66 -13.40 -16.33
CA THR A 102 3.93 -12.02 -16.69
C THR A 102 5.29 -11.62 -16.12
N THR A 103 6.15 -11.05 -16.96
CA THR A 103 7.48 -10.63 -16.50
C THR A 103 7.44 -9.26 -15.78
N PRO A 104 8.42 -8.93 -14.91
CA PRO A 104 8.55 -7.58 -14.35
C PRO A 104 8.58 -6.46 -15.41
N ALA A 105 9.20 -6.72 -16.56
CA ALA A 105 9.24 -5.76 -17.68
C ALA A 105 7.87 -5.57 -18.33
N ASP A 106 7.09 -6.65 -18.46
CA ASP A 106 5.74 -6.58 -19.03
C ASP A 106 4.75 -5.95 -18.05
N MET A 107 4.92 -6.18 -16.74
CA MET A 107 4.17 -5.45 -15.70
C MET A 107 4.26 -3.93 -15.88
N ALA A 108 5.46 -3.42 -16.15
CA ALA A 108 5.65 -1.99 -16.38
C ALA A 108 4.88 -1.50 -17.61
N LYS A 109 4.92 -2.24 -18.74
CA LYS A 109 4.19 -1.89 -19.97
C LYS A 109 2.67 -1.93 -19.77
N ILE A 110 2.18 -2.93 -19.02
CA ILE A 110 0.76 -3.01 -18.67
C ILE A 110 0.35 -1.80 -17.84
N ALA A 111 1.13 -1.44 -16.81
CA ALA A 111 0.83 -0.28 -15.97
C ALA A 111 0.90 1.05 -16.75
N GLU A 112 1.87 1.21 -17.67
CA GLU A 112 2.02 2.37 -18.56
C GLU A 112 0.86 2.55 -19.55
N HIS A 113 0.10 1.49 -19.84
CA HIS A 113 -1.11 1.61 -20.65
C HIS A 113 -2.24 2.36 -19.92
N TYR A 114 -2.34 2.19 -18.60
CA TYR A 114 -3.43 2.76 -17.81
C TYR A 114 -3.04 4.06 -17.11
N ALA A 115 -1.79 4.20 -16.68
CA ALA A 115 -1.32 5.32 -15.86
C ALA A 115 -0.42 6.27 -16.66
N ASP A 116 -0.57 7.58 -16.42
CA ASP A 116 0.23 8.63 -17.05
C ASP A 116 1.73 8.53 -16.74
N SER A 117 2.06 7.95 -15.60
CA SER A 117 3.43 7.69 -15.19
C SER A 117 3.56 6.42 -14.37
N VAL A 118 4.66 5.70 -14.58
CA VAL A 118 5.05 4.51 -13.82
C VAL A 118 6.51 4.66 -13.42
N SER A 119 6.82 4.31 -12.18
CA SER A 119 8.22 4.25 -11.73
C SER A 119 8.60 2.82 -11.44
N THR A 120 9.72 2.37 -11.98
CA THR A 120 10.28 1.04 -11.74
C THR A 120 11.74 1.11 -11.34
N GLY A 121 12.24 0.06 -10.74
CA GLY A 121 13.66 -0.05 -10.42
C GLY A 121 14.02 -1.34 -9.71
N ARG A 122 15.23 -1.39 -9.19
CA ARG A 122 15.75 -2.51 -8.41
C ARG A 122 16.49 -2.02 -7.18
N VAL A 123 16.34 -2.74 -6.09
CA VAL A 123 17.14 -2.58 -4.87
C VAL A 123 18.05 -3.79 -4.69
N LYS A 124 19.24 -3.56 -4.15
CA LYS A 124 20.26 -4.59 -4.02
C LYS A 124 20.44 -5.09 -2.59
N THR A 125 20.11 -4.24 -1.61
CA THR A 125 20.28 -4.51 -0.19
C THR A 125 18.97 -4.31 0.59
N ALA A 126 18.89 -4.94 1.75
CA ALA A 126 17.76 -4.77 2.65
C ALA A 126 17.56 -3.32 3.11
N GLU A 127 18.66 -2.58 3.27
CA GLU A 127 18.62 -1.17 3.65
C GLU A 127 18.01 -0.33 2.54
N GLU A 128 18.53 -0.45 1.29
CA GLU A 128 17.97 0.23 0.12
C GLU A 128 16.49 -0.08 -0.06
N GLY A 129 16.08 -1.35 0.12
CA GLY A 129 14.69 -1.78 0.01
C GLY A 129 13.79 -1.14 1.07
N LEU A 130 14.22 -1.11 2.33
CA LEU A 130 13.44 -0.49 3.40
C LEU A 130 13.32 1.02 3.22
N ASP A 131 14.40 1.69 2.82
CA ASP A 131 14.42 3.13 2.58
C ASP A 131 13.53 3.49 1.39
N LEU A 132 13.56 2.70 0.30
CA LEU A 132 12.64 2.85 -0.82
C LEU A 132 11.18 2.75 -0.35
N LEU A 133 10.81 1.65 0.33
CA LEU A 133 9.45 1.44 0.81
C LEU A 133 9.02 2.58 1.73
N LYS A 134 9.87 2.97 2.69
CA LYS A 134 9.59 4.09 3.58
C LYS A 134 9.31 5.37 2.80
N LYS A 135 10.20 5.73 1.85
CA LYS A 135 10.07 6.93 1.04
C LYS A 135 8.77 6.96 0.23
N LYS A 136 8.48 5.86 -0.48
CA LYS A 136 7.30 5.78 -1.36
C LYS A 136 6.00 5.76 -0.57
N LEU A 137 5.91 4.91 0.45
CA LEU A 137 4.71 4.82 1.29
C LEU A 137 4.42 6.12 2.05
N THR A 138 5.44 6.84 2.53
CA THR A 138 5.22 8.14 3.20
C THR A 138 4.74 9.23 2.23
N SER A 139 5.03 9.10 0.94
CA SER A 139 4.43 9.95 -0.11
C SER A 139 2.98 9.55 -0.46
N GLY A 140 2.48 8.41 0.07
CA GLY A 140 1.13 7.92 -0.22
C GLY A 140 1.08 6.90 -1.36
N ASP A 141 2.23 6.45 -1.86
CA ASP A 141 2.31 5.58 -3.02
C ASP A 141 2.56 4.12 -2.61
N PRO A 142 1.64 3.19 -2.86
CA PRO A 142 1.88 1.76 -2.65
C PRO A 142 2.91 1.23 -3.66
N VAL A 143 3.66 0.20 -3.28
CA VAL A 143 4.77 -0.33 -4.08
C VAL A 143 4.52 -1.80 -4.40
N MET A 144 4.42 -2.13 -5.68
CA MET A 144 4.43 -3.51 -6.15
C MET A 144 5.85 -4.08 -6.05
N ILE A 145 5.96 -5.30 -5.55
CA ILE A 145 7.21 -6.07 -5.54
C ILE A 145 6.95 -7.48 -6.07
N ASP A 146 7.98 -8.06 -6.66
CA ASP A 146 7.99 -9.48 -6.99
C ASP A 146 8.64 -10.26 -5.83
N SER A 147 7.88 -11.12 -5.20
CA SER A 147 8.23 -11.83 -3.96
C SER A 147 8.01 -13.34 -4.13
N LEU A 148 8.29 -14.13 -3.11
CA LEU A 148 7.80 -15.50 -3.01
C LEU A 148 6.31 -15.52 -2.68
N ALA A 149 5.55 -16.43 -3.27
CA ALA A 149 4.12 -16.63 -2.96
C ALA A 149 3.89 -17.00 -1.49
N ARG A 150 4.84 -17.70 -0.89
CA ARG A 150 4.92 -17.97 0.55
C ARG A 150 6.27 -17.55 1.07
N LEU A 151 6.34 -16.55 1.94
CA LEU A 151 7.58 -15.93 2.42
C LEU A 151 8.62 -16.92 2.97
N TYR A 152 8.16 -18.06 3.48
CA TYR A 152 9.01 -19.09 4.10
C TYR A 152 9.34 -20.28 3.17
N ASP A 153 8.80 -20.29 1.95
CA ASP A 153 8.89 -21.45 1.05
C ASP A 153 9.54 -21.03 -0.27
N PRO A 154 10.85 -21.31 -0.45
CA PRO A 154 11.56 -20.94 -1.65
C PRO A 154 11.03 -21.62 -2.93
N ASP A 155 10.31 -22.74 -2.78
CA ASP A 155 9.74 -23.48 -3.89
C ASP A 155 8.32 -23.00 -4.28
N SER A 156 7.81 -21.98 -3.59
CA SER A 156 6.46 -21.45 -3.84
C SER A 156 6.32 -20.65 -5.13
N GLY A 157 7.43 -20.30 -5.78
CA GLY A 157 7.48 -19.51 -7.00
C GLY A 157 7.34 -18.01 -6.78
N ALA A 158 7.62 -17.26 -7.85
CA ALA A 158 7.48 -15.80 -7.88
C ALA A 158 6.01 -15.38 -7.81
N HIS A 159 5.76 -14.25 -7.14
CA HIS A 159 4.43 -13.75 -6.87
C HIS A 159 4.43 -12.23 -6.65
N PHE A 160 3.62 -11.53 -7.41
CA PHE A 160 3.47 -10.09 -7.23
C PHE A 160 2.54 -9.76 -6.08
N VAL A 161 3.00 -8.89 -5.19
CA VAL A 161 2.21 -8.34 -4.07
C VAL A 161 2.31 -6.82 -4.06
N LEU A 162 1.30 -6.15 -3.51
CA LEU A 162 1.29 -4.69 -3.39
C LEU A 162 1.57 -4.29 -1.94
N VAL A 163 2.76 -3.76 -1.68
CA VAL A 163 3.15 -3.24 -0.35
C VAL A 163 2.38 -1.95 -0.08
N THR A 164 1.65 -1.94 1.04
CA THR A 164 0.77 -0.83 1.44
C THR A 164 1.21 -0.13 2.71
N GLY A 165 2.10 -0.75 3.51
CA GLY A 165 2.47 -0.14 4.77
C GLY A 165 3.67 -0.78 5.45
N LEU A 166 4.05 -0.15 6.55
CA LEU A 166 5.15 -0.63 7.40
C LEU A 166 4.94 -0.23 8.88
N ALA A 167 5.54 -1.02 9.77
CA ALA A 167 5.66 -0.69 11.17
C ALA A 167 7.12 -0.86 11.60
N ILE A 168 7.77 0.24 11.93
CA ILE A 168 9.18 0.27 12.34
C ILE A 168 9.28 0.05 13.84
N ASP A 169 10.03 -0.96 14.25
CA ASP A 169 10.43 -1.13 15.64
C ASP A 169 11.78 -0.45 15.86
N GLY A 170 11.75 0.73 16.47
CA GLY A 170 12.97 1.52 16.72
C GLY A 170 13.94 0.89 17.74
N LYS A 171 13.51 -0.15 18.47
CA LYS A 171 14.35 -0.87 19.43
C LYS A 171 14.92 -2.15 18.85
N ASN A 172 14.21 -2.75 17.91
CA ASN A 172 14.60 -4.01 17.29
C ASN A 172 14.25 -4.02 15.79
N PRO A 173 15.19 -3.64 14.90
CA PRO A 173 14.94 -3.62 13.46
C PRO A 173 14.41 -4.94 12.89
N ASN A 174 14.76 -6.09 13.51
CA ASN A 174 14.25 -7.40 13.09
C ASN A 174 12.74 -7.56 13.30
N LYS A 175 12.10 -6.69 14.10
CA LYS A 175 10.66 -6.66 14.32
C LYS A 175 9.93 -5.65 13.44
N THR A 176 10.63 -4.97 12.54
CA THR A 176 9.99 -4.16 11.49
C THR A 176 9.08 -5.05 10.66
N ARG A 177 7.82 -4.61 10.46
CA ARG A 177 6.83 -5.34 9.67
C ARG A 177 6.52 -4.57 8.40
N ILE A 178 6.29 -5.31 7.34
CA ILE A 178 5.80 -4.81 6.06
C ILE A 178 4.39 -5.33 5.87
N TYR A 179 3.45 -4.43 5.57
CA TYR A 179 2.07 -4.76 5.23
C TYR A 179 1.93 -4.76 3.71
N PHE A 180 1.20 -5.74 3.19
CA PHE A 180 0.98 -5.88 1.76
C PHE A 180 -0.38 -6.53 1.46
N ASN A 181 -0.98 -6.11 0.37
CA ASN A 181 -2.12 -6.78 -0.21
C ASN A 181 -1.62 -7.96 -1.05
N ASP A 182 -2.13 -9.14 -0.75
CA ASP A 182 -1.75 -10.40 -1.40
C ASP A 182 -2.90 -10.86 -2.32
N PRO A 183 -2.72 -10.79 -3.65
CA PRO A 183 -3.73 -11.21 -4.61
C PRO A 183 -4.14 -12.68 -4.47
N LEU A 184 -3.25 -13.55 -4.02
CA LEU A 184 -3.54 -14.98 -3.87
C LEU A 184 -4.56 -15.24 -2.76
N THR A 185 -4.64 -14.36 -1.76
CA THR A 185 -5.55 -14.49 -0.63
C THR A 185 -6.66 -13.44 -0.61
N GLY A 186 -6.54 -12.37 -1.40
CA GLY A 186 -7.46 -11.24 -1.40
C GLY A 186 -7.50 -10.49 -0.06
N THR A 187 -6.39 -10.50 0.69
CA THR A 187 -6.33 -9.90 2.03
C THR A 187 -5.08 -9.05 2.23
N ASN A 188 -5.17 -8.06 3.13
CA ASN A 188 -4.00 -7.35 3.62
C ASN A 188 -3.29 -8.22 4.66
N ARG A 189 -2.04 -8.52 4.40
CA ARG A 189 -1.17 -9.37 5.23
C ARG A 189 0.03 -8.58 5.73
N TRP A 190 0.86 -9.21 6.55
CA TRP A 190 2.14 -8.66 6.95
C TRP A 190 3.19 -9.76 7.13
N GLY A 191 4.45 -9.40 6.97
CA GLY A 191 5.62 -10.20 7.29
C GLY A 191 6.68 -9.37 8.01
N TYR A 192 7.60 -10.03 8.73
CA TYR A 192 8.79 -9.33 9.21
C TYR A 192 9.67 -8.91 8.04
N TRP A 193 10.37 -7.78 8.20
CA TRP A 193 11.27 -7.31 7.16
C TRP A 193 12.44 -8.25 6.94
N LEU A 194 13.13 -8.62 8.02
CA LEU A 194 14.35 -9.44 7.99
C LEU A 194 14.09 -10.87 8.50
N GLY A 195 15.03 -11.76 8.18
CA GLY A 195 14.98 -13.17 8.52
C GLY A 195 14.76 -14.06 7.31
N ILE A 196 14.92 -15.37 7.48
CA ILE A 196 14.75 -16.36 6.41
C ILE A 196 13.32 -16.36 5.85
N GLU A 197 12.33 -16.08 6.70
CA GLU A 197 10.91 -15.94 6.36
C GLU A 197 10.51 -14.46 6.19
N GLY A 198 11.50 -13.57 6.04
CA GLY A 198 11.29 -12.14 5.93
C GLY A 198 10.91 -11.71 4.51
N VAL A 199 10.18 -10.59 4.43
CA VAL A 199 9.77 -10.00 3.15
C VAL A 199 10.99 -9.68 2.27
N TRP A 200 12.09 -9.18 2.85
CA TRP A 200 13.30 -8.91 2.09
C TRP A 200 13.89 -10.19 1.47
N ASN A 201 13.95 -11.28 2.24
CA ASN A 201 14.47 -12.55 1.72
C ASN A 201 13.59 -13.07 0.58
N ALA A 202 12.28 -13.01 0.73
CA ALA A 202 11.33 -13.42 -0.29
C ALA A 202 11.39 -12.53 -1.54
N TRP A 203 11.57 -11.23 -1.39
CA TRP A 203 11.74 -10.27 -2.50
C TRP A 203 13.06 -10.46 -3.24
N LYS A 204 14.13 -10.76 -2.51
CA LYS A 204 15.46 -10.94 -3.09
C LYS A 204 15.65 -12.30 -3.77
N ASN A 205 15.00 -13.35 -3.26
CA ASN A 205 15.24 -14.74 -3.64
C ASN A 205 13.96 -15.42 -4.15
N ASN A 206 13.14 -14.71 -4.94
CA ASN A 206 11.85 -15.18 -5.44
C ASN A 206 11.92 -16.22 -6.56
N GLY A 207 13.11 -16.51 -7.08
CA GLY A 207 13.30 -17.49 -8.15
C GLY A 207 13.07 -16.94 -9.56
N ASP A 208 12.54 -15.73 -9.72
CA ASP A 208 12.48 -15.03 -11.00
C ASP A 208 13.83 -14.32 -11.27
N PRO A 209 14.52 -14.63 -12.36
CA PRO A 209 15.78 -13.97 -12.71
C PRO A 209 15.67 -12.45 -12.82
N ASP A 210 14.50 -11.98 -13.24
CA ASP A 210 14.20 -10.56 -13.41
C ASP A 210 13.42 -9.94 -12.25
N GLY A 211 12.97 -10.74 -11.29
CA GLY A 211 12.19 -10.31 -10.14
C GLY A 211 13.01 -9.87 -8.92
N SER A 212 14.28 -10.37 -8.81
CA SER A 212 15.12 -10.12 -7.65
C SER A 212 15.32 -8.63 -7.32
N GLY A 213 14.71 -8.18 -6.21
CA GLY A 213 14.75 -6.78 -5.78
C GLY A 213 13.97 -5.81 -6.68
N TRP A 214 13.20 -6.30 -7.64
CA TRP A 214 12.39 -5.47 -8.54
C TRP A 214 11.20 -4.83 -7.81
N TRP A 215 10.90 -3.61 -8.20
CA TRP A 215 9.73 -2.89 -7.72
C TRP A 215 9.11 -2.02 -8.81
N MET A 216 7.83 -1.75 -8.66
CA MET A 216 7.06 -0.82 -9.49
C MET A 216 6.09 0.00 -8.63
N MET A 217 5.77 1.19 -9.10
CA MET A 217 4.83 2.08 -8.44
C MET A 217 4.07 2.88 -9.51
N ILE A 218 2.77 3.04 -9.28
CA ILE A 218 1.90 3.98 -9.98
C ILE A 218 1.70 5.16 -9.02
N PRO A 219 2.28 6.34 -9.28
CA PRO A 219 2.12 7.49 -8.39
C PRO A 219 0.70 8.04 -8.49
N SER A 220 0.19 8.53 -7.37
CA SER A 220 -1.03 9.36 -7.38
C SER A 220 -0.75 10.69 -8.11
N PRO A 221 -1.71 11.21 -8.90
CA PRO A 221 -1.57 12.46 -9.63
C PRO A 221 -1.40 13.69 -8.74
#